data_6975865544e30bf8abc886e8c333f475
#
_entry.id   6975865544e30bf8abc886e8c333f475
#
_cell.length_a   1.000
_cell.length_b   1.000
_cell.length_c   1.000
_cell.angle_alpha   90.00
_cell.angle_beta   90.00
_cell.angle_gamma   90.00
#
_symmetry.space_group_name_H-M   'P 1'
#
loop_
_entity.id
_entity.type
_entity.pdbx_description
1 polymer ?
#
loop_
_entity_poly.entity_id
_entity_poly.type
_entity_poly.pdbx_seq_one_letter_code
_entity_poly.pdbx_strand_id
1 'polypeptide(L)'
;MNPELVLVVGDMFVPQRAPDIDPQFKSILIPNKLQHVLSLGNIGSRESYDWLRSLSNDFHSVKGDYDLDDMPEKKVVTIGEFKIGMIHGHQILPWGDTESLSCEARQLDCDIFISGNTHQIGVKILDNKLYLNPGSISGAFSDMIADPSPSFILMVLTGSEAIIYLYVLNDRTQKFDVNKVEYRKGEANYKIVNENENEGENEYEINQDNIQEHEHEQEQDNIQEQPQDMQEQSKEEQNQQVEE
;
A
#
# COMPACT_ATOMS: atom_id res chain seq x y z
N MET A 1 -9.01 26.33 8.15
CA MET A 1 -9.67 25.53 7.11
C MET A 1 -10.29 24.31 7.78
N ASN A 2 -11.40 23.79 7.27
CA ASN A 2 -11.93 22.55 7.79
C ASN A 2 -11.04 21.39 7.34
N PRO A 3 -10.82 20.36 8.17
CA PRO A 3 -10.10 19.18 7.76
C PRO A 3 -10.88 18.39 6.71
N GLU A 4 -10.19 17.89 5.68
CA GLU A 4 -10.75 17.02 4.64
C GLU A 4 -10.32 15.58 4.92
N LEU A 5 -11.27 14.68 5.13
CA LEU A 5 -11.01 13.25 5.37
C LEU A 5 -11.10 12.48 4.06
N VAL A 6 -9.99 11.87 3.68
CA VAL A 6 -9.80 11.17 2.40
C VAL A 6 -9.52 9.69 2.66
N LEU A 7 -10.33 8.82 2.08
CA LEU A 7 -10.05 7.37 2.04
C LEU A 7 -9.27 7.04 0.77
N VAL A 8 -8.21 6.27 0.91
CA VAL A 8 -7.44 5.71 -0.22
C VAL A 8 -7.50 4.19 -0.16
N VAL A 9 -7.95 3.57 -1.24
CA VAL A 9 -8.06 2.12 -1.39
C VAL A 9 -7.44 1.65 -2.69
N GLY A 10 -6.86 0.43 -2.67
CA GLY A 10 -6.31 -0.22 -3.84
C GLY A 10 -6.70 -1.70 -3.91
N ASP A 11 -6.56 -2.27 -5.09
CA ASP A 11 -6.46 -3.71 -5.35
C ASP A 11 -7.49 -4.56 -4.59
N MET A 12 -8.79 -4.29 -4.82
CA MET A 12 -9.87 -4.95 -4.09
C MET A 12 -10.10 -6.38 -4.59
N PHE A 13 -10.18 -6.59 -5.93
CA PHE A 13 -10.37 -7.90 -6.57
C PHE A 13 -11.52 -8.74 -5.98
N VAL A 14 -12.61 -8.12 -5.58
CA VAL A 14 -13.79 -8.83 -5.06
C VAL A 14 -14.79 -9.07 -6.20
N PRO A 15 -15.18 -10.32 -6.48
CA PRO A 15 -14.87 -11.55 -5.75
C PRO A 15 -13.71 -12.39 -6.32
N GLN A 16 -12.88 -11.89 -7.25
CA GLN A 16 -11.98 -12.72 -8.07
C GLN A 16 -10.82 -13.32 -7.29
N ARG A 17 -10.19 -12.53 -6.37
CA ARG A 17 -9.04 -12.95 -5.56
C ARG A 17 -9.33 -12.92 -4.06
N ALA A 18 -10.40 -12.24 -3.65
CA ALA A 18 -10.88 -12.23 -2.27
C ALA A 18 -12.40 -12.35 -2.27
N PRO A 19 -13.01 -13.07 -1.31
CA PRO A 19 -14.46 -13.27 -1.28
C PRO A 19 -15.24 -11.99 -0.99
N ASP A 20 -14.71 -11.15 -0.12
CA ASP A 20 -15.30 -9.86 0.29
C ASP A 20 -14.24 -9.02 1.02
N ILE A 21 -14.57 -7.77 1.34
CA ILE A 21 -13.81 -6.92 2.26
C ILE A 21 -14.15 -7.35 3.70
N ASP A 22 -13.15 -7.34 4.57
CA ASP A 22 -13.35 -7.69 5.97
C ASP A 22 -14.47 -6.87 6.62
N PRO A 23 -15.40 -7.51 7.35
CA PRO A 23 -16.51 -6.82 8.01
C PRO A 23 -16.06 -5.72 8.99
N GLN A 24 -14.88 -5.84 9.61
CA GLN A 24 -14.34 -4.82 10.49
C GLN A 24 -14.03 -3.54 9.72
N PHE A 25 -13.46 -3.64 8.50
CA PHE A 25 -13.23 -2.48 7.62
C PHE A 25 -14.57 -1.83 7.23
N LYS A 26 -15.55 -2.61 6.83
CA LYS A 26 -16.90 -2.09 6.52
C LYS A 26 -17.53 -1.37 7.71
N SER A 27 -17.25 -1.80 8.94
CA SER A 27 -17.78 -1.15 10.15
C SER A 27 -17.16 0.23 10.45
N ILE A 28 -15.91 0.45 10.01
CA ILE A 28 -15.21 1.72 10.19
C ILE A 28 -15.54 2.68 9.03
N LEU A 29 -15.62 2.16 7.81
CA LEU A 29 -15.86 2.91 6.59
C LEU A 29 -17.36 3.20 6.44
N ILE A 30 -17.85 4.18 7.19
CA ILE A 30 -19.29 4.52 7.24
C ILE A 30 -19.60 5.61 6.21
N PRO A 31 -20.68 5.48 5.41
CA PRO A 31 -21.11 6.50 4.47
C PRO A 31 -21.30 7.88 5.13
N ASN A 32 -21.04 8.94 4.36
CA ASN A 32 -21.19 10.35 4.77
C ASN A 32 -20.25 10.85 5.89
N LYS A 33 -19.25 10.06 6.29
CA LYS A 33 -18.16 10.55 7.15
C LYS A 33 -16.93 10.97 6.37
N LEU A 34 -16.76 10.41 5.19
CA LEU A 34 -15.65 10.68 4.28
C LEU A 34 -16.03 11.81 3.33
N GLN A 35 -15.14 12.79 3.14
CA GLN A 35 -15.31 13.83 2.14
C GLN A 35 -14.93 13.30 0.76
N HIS A 36 -13.84 12.52 0.67
CA HIS A 36 -13.30 12.03 -0.59
C HIS A 36 -12.98 10.53 -0.50
N VAL A 37 -13.16 9.82 -1.60
CA VAL A 37 -12.73 8.43 -1.78
C VAL A 37 -11.90 8.33 -3.05
N LEU A 38 -10.65 7.87 -2.90
CA LEU A 38 -9.69 7.66 -3.98
C LEU A 38 -9.45 6.16 -4.15
N SER A 39 -9.83 5.62 -5.30
CA SER A 39 -9.64 4.21 -5.66
C SER A 39 -8.57 4.06 -6.74
N LEU A 40 -7.66 3.12 -6.54
CA LEU A 40 -6.58 2.83 -7.49
C LEU A 40 -6.93 1.76 -8.52
N GLY A 41 -8.20 1.34 -8.58
CA GLY A 41 -8.66 0.33 -9.55
C GLY A 41 -8.58 -1.09 -9.03
N ASN A 42 -8.73 -2.04 -9.95
CA ASN A 42 -8.88 -3.48 -9.67
C ASN A 42 -9.98 -3.76 -8.65
N ILE A 43 -11.13 -3.11 -8.84
CA ILE A 43 -12.27 -3.19 -7.92
C ILE A 43 -12.93 -4.56 -7.96
N GLY A 44 -13.08 -5.13 -9.15
CA GLY A 44 -13.53 -6.50 -9.36
C GLY A 44 -14.99 -6.63 -9.76
N SER A 45 -15.94 -6.02 -9.06
CA SER A 45 -17.37 -6.12 -9.37
C SER A 45 -18.09 -4.79 -9.34
N ARG A 46 -19.27 -4.75 -10.00
CA ARG A 46 -20.13 -3.56 -9.96
C ARG A 46 -20.65 -3.27 -8.57
N GLU A 47 -20.94 -4.31 -7.80
CA GLU A 47 -21.40 -4.18 -6.41
C GLU A 47 -20.33 -3.52 -5.53
N SER A 48 -19.06 -3.95 -5.66
CA SER A 48 -17.92 -3.36 -4.97
C SER A 48 -17.71 -1.90 -5.36
N TYR A 49 -17.85 -1.58 -6.64
CA TYR A 49 -17.79 -0.21 -7.14
C TYR A 49 -18.90 0.67 -6.54
N ASP A 50 -20.14 0.18 -6.55
CA ASP A 50 -21.29 0.93 -6.03
C ASP A 50 -21.17 1.12 -4.49
N TRP A 51 -20.61 0.13 -3.78
CA TRP A 51 -20.29 0.28 -2.35
C TRP A 51 -19.26 1.38 -2.12
N LEU A 52 -18.11 1.38 -2.79
CA LEU A 52 -17.10 2.44 -2.65
C LEU A 52 -17.69 3.82 -2.95
N ARG A 53 -18.47 3.93 -4.02
CA ARG A 53 -19.14 5.16 -4.41
C ARG A 53 -20.17 5.64 -3.39
N SER A 54 -20.76 4.73 -2.61
CA SER A 54 -21.73 5.07 -1.56
C SER A 54 -21.08 5.71 -0.33
N LEU A 55 -19.76 5.55 -0.14
CA LEU A 55 -19.03 6.07 1.01
C LEU A 55 -18.89 7.60 0.98
N SER A 56 -18.77 8.20 -0.21
CA SER A 56 -18.68 9.64 -0.41
C SER A 56 -19.28 10.08 -1.74
N ASN A 57 -19.80 11.29 -1.78
CA ASN A 57 -20.27 11.92 -3.01
C ASN A 57 -19.11 12.31 -3.95
N ASP A 58 -17.90 12.50 -3.40
CA ASP A 58 -16.70 12.81 -4.17
C ASP A 58 -15.81 11.55 -4.28
N PHE A 59 -16.13 10.75 -5.29
CA PHE A 59 -15.45 9.50 -5.61
C PHE A 59 -14.58 9.65 -6.85
N HIS A 60 -13.31 9.28 -6.73
CA HIS A 60 -12.35 9.26 -7.83
C HIS A 60 -11.74 7.88 -7.97
N SER A 61 -11.65 7.40 -9.19
CA SER A 61 -10.97 6.14 -9.50
C SER A 61 -10.04 6.29 -10.70
N VAL A 62 -8.96 5.50 -10.71
CA VAL A 62 -8.14 5.21 -11.88
C VAL A 62 -8.31 3.74 -12.27
N LYS A 63 -7.93 3.40 -13.50
CA LYS A 63 -8.10 2.07 -14.07
C LYS A 63 -6.97 1.15 -13.62
N GLY A 64 -7.33 0.00 -13.05
CA GLY A 64 -6.44 -1.15 -12.90
C GLY A 64 -6.37 -1.99 -14.18
N ASP A 65 -5.41 -2.91 -14.24
CA ASP A 65 -5.19 -3.79 -15.38
C ASP A 65 -6.30 -4.83 -15.58
N TYR A 66 -7.09 -5.12 -14.52
CA TYR A 66 -8.24 -6.02 -14.56
C TYR A 66 -9.60 -5.32 -14.69
N ASP A 67 -9.64 -3.99 -14.63
CA ASP A 67 -10.88 -3.24 -14.79
C ASP A 67 -11.27 -3.13 -16.26
N LEU A 68 -12.54 -3.43 -16.56
CA LEU A 68 -13.10 -3.33 -17.92
C LEU A 68 -13.74 -1.97 -18.18
N ASP A 69 -14.01 -1.20 -17.14
CA ASP A 69 -14.68 0.09 -17.22
C ASP A 69 -13.78 1.17 -17.87
N ASP A 70 -14.42 2.18 -18.46
CA ASP A 70 -13.75 3.33 -19.06
C ASP A 70 -13.37 4.34 -17.98
N MET A 71 -12.35 3.99 -17.19
CA MET A 71 -11.73 4.85 -16.18
C MET A 71 -10.40 5.38 -16.69
N PRO A 72 -9.96 6.59 -16.23
CA PRO A 72 -8.67 7.14 -16.64
C PRO A 72 -7.51 6.32 -16.07
N GLU A 73 -6.45 6.15 -16.87
CA GLU A 73 -5.21 5.50 -16.47
C GLU A 73 -4.46 6.27 -15.37
N LYS A 74 -4.56 7.60 -15.41
CA LYS A 74 -3.92 8.53 -14.49
C LYS A 74 -4.89 9.65 -14.16
N LYS A 75 -4.85 10.16 -12.94
CA LYS A 75 -5.71 11.26 -12.51
C LYS A 75 -4.99 12.16 -11.52
N VAL A 76 -5.25 13.46 -11.60
CA VAL A 76 -4.86 14.42 -10.56
C VAL A 76 -6.13 15.01 -9.95
N VAL A 77 -6.20 14.98 -8.63
CA VAL A 77 -7.30 15.55 -7.83
C VAL A 77 -6.72 16.61 -6.92
N THR A 78 -7.36 17.76 -6.82
CA THR A 78 -6.97 18.79 -5.87
C THR A 78 -7.92 18.75 -4.67
N ILE A 79 -7.37 18.50 -3.49
CA ILE A 79 -8.11 18.47 -2.22
C ILE A 79 -7.42 19.45 -1.26
N GLY A 80 -8.14 20.49 -0.85
CA GLY A 80 -7.54 21.58 -0.10
C GLY A 80 -6.38 22.22 -0.87
N GLU A 81 -5.20 22.26 -0.26
CA GLU A 81 -3.97 22.79 -0.87
C GLU A 81 -3.13 21.74 -1.59
N PHE A 82 -3.52 20.44 -1.53
CA PHE A 82 -2.76 19.35 -2.08
C PHE A 82 -3.22 18.96 -3.49
N LYS A 83 -2.27 18.84 -4.41
CA LYS A 83 -2.45 18.13 -5.67
C LYS A 83 -2.09 16.66 -5.47
N ILE A 84 -3.03 15.77 -5.63
CA ILE A 84 -2.88 14.32 -5.44
C ILE A 84 -2.87 13.64 -6.80
N GLY A 85 -1.73 13.09 -7.19
CA GLY A 85 -1.58 12.28 -8.39
C GLY A 85 -1.91 10.82 -8.09
N MET A 86 -2.65 10.16 -8.99
CA MET A 86 -3.09 8.77 -8.84
C MET A 86 -2.77 7.99 -10.10
N ILE A 87 -2.20 6.80 -9.93
CA ILE A 87 -2.11 5.75 -10.94
C ILE A 87 -2.39 4.40 -10.28
N HIS A 88 -2.77 3.39 -11.06
CA HIS A 88 -2.86 2.05 -10.48
C HIS A 88 -1.47 1.49 -10.09
N GLY A 89 -0.49 1.57 -10.99
CA GLY A 89 0.89 1.12 -10.74
C GLY A 89 1.35 -0.03 -11.63
N HIS A 90 0.45 -0.75 -12.32
CA HIS A 90 0.82 -1.80 -13.28
C HIS A 90 1.63 -1.26 -14.46
N GLN A 91 1.51 0.04 -14.75
CA GLN A 91 2.24 0.73 -15.82
C GLN A 91 3.74 0.91 -15.51
N ILE A 92 4.12 0.77 -14.23
CA ILE A 92 5.50 0.95 -13.75
C ILE A 92 6.24 -0.39 -13.83
N LEU A 93 7.38 -0.43 -14.49
CA LEU A 93 8.21 -1.62 -14.60
C LEU A 93 9.68 -1.29 -14.28
N PRO A 94 10.32 -2.01 -13.34
CA PRO A 94 9.72 -3.00 -12.42
C PRO A 94 8.64 -2.42 -11.52
N TRP A 95 7.69 -3.27 -11.04
CA TRP A 95 6.62 -2.79 -10.18
C TRP A 95 7.16 -2.18 -8.88
N GLY A 96 6.65 -1.01 -8.53
CA GLY A 96 7.09 -0.27 -7.35
C GLY A 96 8.45 0.45 -7.48
N ASP A 97 9.07 0.43 -8.68
CA ASP A 97 10.33 1.11 -8.91
C ASP A 97 10.25 2.60 -8.59
N THR A 98 11.12 3.03 -7.67
CA THR A 98 11.08 4.36 -7.09
C THR A 98 11.41 5.46 -8.10
N GLU A 99 12.36 5.23 -9.01
CA GLU A 99 12.74 6.23 -10.02
C GLU A 99 11.63 6.44 -11.05
N SER A 100 11.02 5.35 -11.51
CA SER A 100 9.89 5.39 -12.45
C SER A 100 8.66 6.06 -11.81
N LEU A 101 8.34 5.76 -10.54
CA LEU A 101 7.29 6.46 -9.79
C LEU A 101 7.58 7.95 -9.66
N SER A 102 8.85 8.34 -9.41
CA SER A 102 9.26 9.74 -9.34
C SER A 102 9.10 10.46 -10.69
N CYS A 103 9.41 9.80 -11.80
CA CYS A 103 9.16 10.35 -13.14
C CYS A 103 7.67 10.64 -13.36
N GLU A 104 6.79 9.71 -12.99
CA GLU A 104 5.33 9.88 -13.11
C GLU A 104 4.82 11.02 -12.20
N ALA A 105 5.26 11.07 -10.95
CA ALA A 105 4.87 12.11 -10.01
C ALA A 105 5.28 13.53 -10.48
N ARG A 106 6.44 13.63 -11.13
CA ARG A 106 6.90 14.89 -11.75
C ARG A 106 6.05 15.28 -12.95
N GLN A 107 5.68 14.31 -13.82
CA GLN A 107 4.81 14.56 -14.98
C GLN A 107 3.42 15.04 -14.56
N LEU A 108 2.87 14.49 -13.46
CA LEU A 108 1.57 14.87 -12.92
C LEU A 108 1.61 16.17 -12.09
N ASP A 109 2.80 16.71 -11.82
CA ASP A 109 3.00 17.93 -10.99
C ASP A 109 2.20 17.85 -9.68
N CYS A 110 2.30 16.72 -8.95
CA CYS A 110 1.56 16.51 -7.72
C CYS A 110 2.44 16.67 -6.47
N ASP A 111 1.81 16.91 -5.32
CA ASP A 111 2.44 16.99 -3.99
C ASP A 111 2.44 15.63 -3.29
N ILE A 112 1.33 14.89 -3.45
CA ILE A 112 1.14 13.53 -2.98
C ILE A 112 0.93 12.66 -4.21
N PHE A 113 1.66 11.55 -4.29
CA PHE A 113 1.54 10.57 -5.37
C PHE A 113 1.10 9.22 -4.80
N ILE A 114 0.02 8.66 -5.36
CA ILE A 114 -0.57 7.42 -4.86
C ILE A 114 -0.53 6.37 -5.97
N SER A 115 0.05 5.20 -5.65
CA SER A 115 0.13 4.04 -6.55
C SER A 115 -0.18 2.75 -5.79
N GLY A 116 -0.70 1.74 -6.48
CA GLY A 116 -1.04 0.41 -5.97
C GLY A 116 -0.27 -0.71 -6.68
N ASN A 117 -0.98 -1.76 -7.09
CA ASN A 117 -0.53 -2.93 -7.84
C ASN A 117 0.40 -3.90 -7.08
N THR A 118 1.25 -3.42 -6.18
CA THR A 118 2.16 -4.28 -5.40
C THR A 118 1.47 -4.99 -4.23
N HIS A 119 0.28 -4.53 -3.83
CA HIS A 119 -0.49 -4.98 -2.66
C HIS A 119 0.24 -4.78 -1.32
N GLN A 120 1.30 -3.98 -1.31
CA GLN A 120 2.09 -3.66 -0.11
C GLN A 120 1.79 -2.24 0.34
N ILE A 121 1.29 -2.10 1.58
CA ILE A 121 1.03 -0.79 2.15
C ILE A 121 2.36 -0.09 2.45
N GLY A 122 2.44 1.22 2.16
CA GLY A 122 3.67 1.95 2.42
C GLY A 122 3.58 3.46 2.25
N VAL A 123 4.55 4.13 2.88
CA VAL A 123 4.76 5.58 2.80
C VAL A 123 6.23 5.85 2.56
N LYS A 124 6.55 6.76 1.66
CA LYS A 124 7.91 7.27 1.47
C LYS A 124 7.90 8.71 1.00
N ILE A 125 9.00 9.43 1.22
CA ILE A 125 9.24 10.75 0.63
C ILE A 125 10.39 10.64 -0.36
N LEU A 126 10.19 11.25 -1.51
CA LEU A 126 11.21 11.42 -2.53
C LEU A 126 10.98 12.75 -3.25
N ASP A 127 12.04 13.52 -3.49
CA ASP A 127 11.98 14.83 -4.14
C ASP A 127 10.95 15.78 -3.47
N ASN A 128 10.87 15.79 -2.15
CA ASN A 128 9.92 16.56 -1.33
C ASN A 128 8.44 16.30 -1.69
N LYS A 129 8.13 15.12 -2.20
CA LYS A 129 6.78 14.64 -2.49
C LYS A 129 6.50 13.41 -1.64
N LEU A 130 5.26 13.29 -1.19
CA LEU A 130 4.80 12.12 -0.43
C LEU A 130 4.29 11.05 -1.40
N TYR A 131 4.82 9.84 -1.27
CA TYR A 131 4.39 8.65 -2.01
C TYR A 131 3.64 7.71 -1.08
N LEU A 132 2.47 7.28 -1.51
CA LEU A 132 1.60 6.41 -0.74
C LEU A 132 1.21 5.18 -1.56
N ASN A 133 1.17 4.03 -0.91
CA ASN A 133 0.56 2.82 -1.43
C ASN A 133 -0.42 2.28 -0.38
N PRO A 134 -1.72 2.15 -0.67
CA PRO A 134 -2.70 1.66 0.30
C PRO A 134 -2.67 0.14 0.51
N GLY A 135 -1.88 -0.60 -0.27
CA GLY A 135 -1.95 -2.05 -0.31
C GLY A 135 -3.25 -2.55 -0.94
N SER A 136 -3.73 -3.71 -0.50
CA SER A 136 -5.00 -4.30 -0.92
C SER A 136 -6.03 -4.21 0.21
N ILE A 137 -7.19 -3.59 -0.05
CA ILE A 137 -8.24 -3.45 0.97
C ILE A 137 -8.88 -4.79 1.35
N SER A 138 -8.86 -5.77 0.47
CA SER A 138 -9.40 -7.10 0.70
C SER A 138 -8.35 -8.14 1.10
N GLY A 139 -7.04 -7.77 1.10
CA GLY A 139 -5.97 -8.74 1.23
C GLY A 139 -5.84 -9.66 0.01
N ALA A 140 -6.22 -9.19 -1.17
CA ALA A 140 -6.08 -9.98 -2.40
C ALA A 140 -4.61 -10.27 -2.69
N PHE A 141 -4.28 -11.51 -3.08
CA PHE A 141 -2.93 -11.89 -3.47
C PHE A 141 -2.47 -11.19 -4.76
N SER A 142 -1.16 -11.03 -4.91
CA SER A 142 -0.52 -10.56 -6.16
C SER A 142 0.66 -11.47 -6.52
N ASP A 143 1.24 -11.23 -7.69
CA ASP A 143 2.46 -11.96 -8.09
C ASP A 143 3.68 -11.58 -7.22
N MET A 144 3.62 -10.47 -6.49
CA MET A 144 4.67 -10.04 -5.57
C MET A 144 4.49 -10.56 -4.15
N ILE A 145 3.24 -10.76 -3.71
CA ILE A 145 2.91 -11.19 -2.35
C ILE A 145 1.72 -12.14 -2.36
N ALA A 146 1.93 -13.33 -1.81
CA ALA A 146 0.91 -14.39 -1.83
C ALA A 146 -0.20 -14.18 -0.79
N ASP A 147 0.13 -13.60 0.36
CA ASP A 147 -0.78 -13.43 1.50
C ASP A 147 -0.62 -12.03 2.12
N PRO A 148 -1.07 -10.97 1.43
CA PRO A 148 -0.98 -9.63 1.94
C PRO A 148 -2.05 -9.38 3.00
N SER A 149 -1.68 -8.73 4.10
CA SER A 149 -2.66 -8.28 5.09
C SER A 149 -3.60 -7.23 4.49
N PRO A 150 -4.93 -7.35 4.72
CA PRO A 150 -5.88 -6.33 4.28
C PRO A 150 -5.51 -4.95 4.83
N SER A 151 -5.51 -3.93 3.97
CA SER A 151 -5.04 -2.60 4.34
C SER A 151 -5.67 -1.48 3.53
N PHE A 152 -5.72 -0.29 4.13
CA PHE A 152 -6.12 0.95 3.47
C PHE A 152 -5.48 2.17 4.16
N ILE A 153 -5.60 3.34 3.56
CA ILE A 153 -5.10 4.60 4.12
C ILE A 153 -6.27 5.56 4.35
N LEU A 154 -6.27 6.21 5.52
CA LEU A 154 -7.05 7.42 5.76
C LEU A 154 -6.11 8.61 5.85
N MET A 155 -6.43 9.70 5.14
CA MET A 155 -5.70 10.96 5.24
C MET A 155 -6.61 12.04 5.79
N VAL A 156 -6.06 12.89 6.65
CA VAL A 156 -6.68 14.14 7.11
C VAL A 156 -5.83 15.28 6.58
N LEU A 157 -6.41 16.06 5.66
CA LEU A 157 -5.71 17.18 5.02
C LEU A 157 -6.22 18.50 5.62
N THR A 158 -5.30 19.33 6.13
CA THR A 158 -5.64 20.65 6.72
C THR A 158 -4.61 21.69 6.31
N GLY A 159 -4.98 22.61 5.42
CA GLY A 159 -4.02 23.57 4.84
C GLY A 159 -2.87 22.82 4.17
N SER A 160 -1.63 23.11 4.59
CA SER A 160 -0.41 22.45 4.09
C SER A 160 0.00 21.19 4.87
N GLU A 161 -0.83 20.74 5.82
CA GLU A 161 -0.53 19.57 6.66
C GLU A 161 -1.38 18.38 6.25
N ALA A 162 -0.76 17.19 6.23
CA ALA A 162 -1.41 15.92 5.97
C ALA A 162 -1.07 14.95 7.11
N ILE A 163 -2.10 14.37 7.73
CA ILE A 163 -1.96 13.27 8.68
C ILE A 163 -2.45 12.01 7.97
N ILE A 164 -1.59 11.01 7.90
CA ILE A 164 -1.83 9.76 7.19
C ILE A 164 -1.92 8.63 8.21
N TYR A 165 -3.03 7.91 8.20
CA TYR A 165 -3.24 6.71 9.00
C TYR A 165 -3.21 5.49 8.09
N LEU A 166 -2.24 4.60 8.32
CA LEU A 166 -2.13 3.33 7.64
C LEU A 166 -2.82 2.26 8.50
N TYR A 167 -3.93 1.76 8.01
CA TYR A 167 -4.68 0.69 8.66
C TYR A 167 -4.29 -0.65 8.05
N VAL A 168 -3.83 -1.57 8.89
CA VAL A 168 -3.52 -2.95 8.52
C VAL A 168 -4.31 -3.87 9.44
N LEU A 169 -5.03 -4.82 8.87
CA LEU A 169 -5.70 -5.86 9.66
C LEU A 169 -4.69 -6.98 9.94
N ASN A 170 -4.44 -7.21 11.22
CA ASN A 170 -3.58 -8.29 11.66
C ASN A 170 -4.37 -9.60 11.73
N ASP A 171 -4.09 -10.54 10.83
CA ASP A 171 -4.84 -11.80 10.70
C ASP A 171 -4.75 -12.69 11.94
N ARG A 172 -3.66 -12.60 12.72
CA ARG A 172 -3.48 -13.39 13.94
C ARG A 172 -4.29 -12.85 15.12
N THR A 173 -4.30 -11.53 15.28
CA THR A 173 -4.96 -10.87 16.43
C THR A 173 -6.38 -10.42 16.11
N GLN A 174 -6.75 -10.37 14.82
CA GLN A 174 -7.99 -9.80 14.31
C GLN A 174 -8.22 -8.37 14.81
N LYS A 175 -7.14 -7.60 14.95
CA LYS A 175 -7.12 -6.19 15.35
C LYS A 175 -6.45 -5.35 14.29
N PHE A 176 -6.75 -4.05 14.30
CA PHE A 176 -6.05 -3.10 13.46
C PHE A 176 -4.71 -2.71 14.09
N ASP A 177 -3.67 -2.79 13.29
CA ASP A 177 -2.43 -2.08 13.53
C ASP A 177 -2.55 -0.76 12.76
N VAL A 178 -2.45 0.37 13.48
CA VAL A 178 -2.59 1.71 12.90
C VAL A 178 -1.30 2.48 13.10
N ASN A 179 -0.65 2.81 12.00
CA ASN A 179 0.53 3.66 12.01
C ASN A 179 0.14 5.07 11.57
N LYS A 180 0.57 6.08 12.32
CA LYS A 180 0.30 7.48 12.02
C LYS A 180 1.55 8.15 11.47
N VAL A 181 1.40 8.87 10.37
CA VAL A 181 2.44 9.66 9.72
C VAL A 181 1.98 11.10 9.59
N GLU A 182 2.81 12.05 9.97
CA GLU A 182 2.58 13.48 9.81
C GLU A 182 3.52 14.05 8.76
N TYR A 183 2.96 14.70 7.75
CA TYR A 183 3.67 15.29 6.64
C TYR A 183 3.23 16.73 6.41
N ARG A 184 4.18 17.61 6.10
CA ARG A 184 3.91 18.96 5.63
C ARG A 184 4.35 19.12 4.19
N LYS A 185 3.50 19.72 3.37
CA LYS A 185 3.73 19.95 1.94
C LYS A 185 5.09 20.62 1.67
N GLY A 186 5.90 19.96 0.85
CA GLY A 186 7.21 20.42 0.44
C GLY A 186 8.35 20.13 1.43
N GLU A 187 8.07 19.46 2.54
CA GLU A 187 9.14 18.99 3.45
C GLU A 187 9.76 17.68 2.95
N ALA A 188 11.06 17.52 3.24
CA ALA A 188 11.83 16.33 2.86
C ALA A 188 11.64 15.16 3.83
N ASN A 189 10.96 15.37 4.95
CA ASN A 189 10.81 14.39 6.03
C ASN A 189 9.35 14.29 6.47
N TYR A 190 9.00 13.16 7.09
CA TYR A 190 7.75 12.95 7.81
C TYR A 190 8.03 12.40 9.21
N LYS A 191 7.06 12.52 10.11
CA LYS A 191 7.15 11.94 11.46
C LYS A 191 6.26 10.70 11.53
N ILE A 192 6.80 9.60 12.06
CA ILE A 192 6.01 8.42 12.44
C ILE A 192 5.63 8.59 13.91
N VAL A 193 4.35 8.51 14.22
CA VAL A 193 3.83 8.62 15.59
C VAL A 193 3.22 7.27 15.95
N ASN A 194 3.90 6.50 16.79
CA ASN A 194 3.39 5.24 17.32
C ASN A 194 2.47 5.53 18.52
N GLU A 195 1.16 5.31 18.38
CA GLU A 195 0.19 5.54 19.48
C GLU A 195 0.34 4.57 20.66
N ASN A 196 1.24 3.58 20.59
CA ASN A 196 1.44 2.55 21.62
C ASN A 196 2.52 2.90 22.66
N GLU A 197 3.19 4.05 22.57
CA GLU A 197 4.17 4.48 23.56
C GLU A 197 3.72 5.75 24.26
N ASN A 198 3.43 5.63 25.55
CA ASN A 198 3.23 6.75 26.46
C ASN A 198 4.43 7.69 26.41
N GLU A 199 4.17 8.95 26.09
CA GLU A 199 4.96 10.16 26.41
C GLU A 199 6.50 9.96 26.47
N GLY A 200 7.12 9.96 25.30
CA GLY A 200 8.57 10.14 25.15
C GLY A 200 8.84 10.57 23.72
N GLU A 201 9.32 11.79 23.56
CA GLU A 201 9.75 12.33 22.27
C GLU A 201 10.85 11.44 21.68
N ASN A 202 10.54 10.64 20.68
CA ASN A 202 11.54 9.97 19.85
C ASN A 202 11.38 10.43 18.40
N GLU A 203 12.21 11.38 18.03
CA GLU A 203 12.50 11.67 16.63
C GLU A 203 13.32 10.49 16.07
N TYR A 204 12.70 9.65 15.25
CA TYR A 204 13.43 8.69 14.44
C TYR A 204 13.52 9.23 13.02
N GLU A 205 14.69 9.72 12.65
CA GLU A 205 15.09 9.83 11.25
C GLU A 205 15.25 8.40 10.70
N ILE A 206 14.29 7.96 9.88
CA ILE A 206 14.48 6.74 9.10
C ILE A 206 15.22 7.15 7.83
N ASN A 207 16.54 7.00 7.87
CA ASN A 207 17.37 7.02 6.67
C ASN A 207 16.99 5.85 5.77
N GLN A 208 17.02 6.07 4.45
CA GLN A 208 16.68 5.09 3.40
C GLN A 208 17.45 3.77 3.49
N ASP A 209 18.54 3.71 4.26
CA ASP A 209 19.42 2.55 4.43
C ASP A 209 18.83 1.45 5.33
N ASN A 210 17.91 1.77 6.24
CA ASN A 210 17.34 0.79 7.18
C ASN A 210 16.28 -0.16 6.58
N ILE A 211 15.73 0.16 5.40
CA ILE A 211 14.76 -0.73 4.74
C ILE A 211 15.49 -1.89 4.03
N GLN A 212 16.72 -1.67 3.55
CA GLN A 212 17.52 -2.72 2.90
C GLN A 212 18.14 -3.71 3.89
N GLU A 213 18.42 -3.32 5.14
CA GLU A 213 18.99 -4.23 6.15
C GLU A 213 17.98 -5.27 6.63
N HIS A 214 16.68 -4.93 6.77
CA HIS A 214 15.65 -5.91 7.15
C HIS A 214 15.31 -6.92 6.05
N GLU A 215 15.47 -6.57 4.77
CA GLU A 215 15.32 -7.54 3.68
C GLU A 215 16.51 -8.52 3.62
N HIS A 216 17.72 -8.06 3.93
CA HIS A 216 18.92 -8.91 3.97
C HIS A 216 19.00 -9.83 5.19
N GLU A 217 18.44 -9.47 6.34
CA GLU A 217 18.38 -10.36 7.51
C GLU A 217 17.40 -11.50 7.30
N GLN A 218 16.26 -11.29 6.62
CA GLN A 218 15.30 -12.36 6.31
C GLN A 218 15.82 -13.33 5.24
N GLU A 219 16.69 -12.92 4.33
CA GLU A 219 17.33 -13.83 3.38
C GLU A 219 18.44 -14.68 4.03
N GLN A 220 19.14 -14.20 5.05
CA GLN A 220 20.18 -14.95 5.73
C GLN A 220 19.64 -16.03 6.67
N ASP A 221 18.50 -15.79 7.31
CA ASP A 221 17.86 -16.79 8.18
C ASP A 221 17.25 -17.97 7.38
N ASN A 222 16.80 -17.72 6.14
CA ASN A 222 16.28 -18.76 5.27
C ASN A 222 17.35 -19.70 4.67
N ILE A 223 18.62 -19.29 4.70
CA ILE A 223 19.72 -20.12 4.18
C ILE A 223 20.26 -21.11 5.24
N GLN A 224 19.97 -20.89 6.53
CA GLN A 224 20.47 -21.76 7.62
C GLN A 224 19.54 -22.93 7.98
N GLU A 225 18.31 -22.98 7.49
CA GLU A 225 17.34 -24.05 7.78
C GLU A 225 17.13 -25.05 6.61
N GLN A 226 18.14 -25.35 5.82
CA GLN A 226 18.03 -26.51 4.93
C GLN A 226 18.43 -27.79 5.67
N PRO A 227 17.57 -28.82 5.75
CA PRO A 227 17.88 -30.08 6.43
C PRO A 227 19.08 -30.76 5.79
N GLN A 228 19.98 -31.24 6.63
CA GLN A 228 21.19 -32.01 6.23
C GLN A 228 20.90 -33.33 5.48
N ASP A 229 19.63 -33.70 5.34
CA ASP A 229 19.20 -34.97 4.73
C ASP A 229 19.32 -35.04 3.21
N MET A 230 19.53 -33.93 2.51
CA MET A 230 19.70 -33.95 1.05
C MET A 230 21.16 -34.16 0.58
N GLN A 231 22.14 -34.08 1.48
CA GLN A 231 23.54 -34.31 1.10
C GLN A 231 23.97 -35.80 1.16
N GLU A 232 23.21 -36.64 1.85
CA GLU A 232 23.51 -38.07 1.89
C GLU A 232 22.95 -38.83 0.68
N GLN A 233 21.81 -38.46 0.16
CA GLN A 233 21.21 -39.11 -1.02
C GLN A 233 22.02 -38.93 -2.32
N SER A 234 22.68 -37.78 -2.50
CA SER A 234 23.49 -37.53 -3.69
C SER A 234 24.84 -38.27 -3.68
N LYS A 235 25.31 -38.79 -2.54
CA LYS A 235 26.52 -39.58 -2.44
C LYS A 235 26.28 -41.06 -2.67
N GLU A 236 25.08 -41.55 -2.40
CA GLU A 236 24.72 -42.94 -2.68
C GLU A 236 24.46 -43.21 -4.16
N GLU A 237 23.88 -42.25 -4.88
CA GLU A 237 23.67 -42.35 -6.35
C GLU A 237 24.96 -42.28 -7.16
N GLN A 238 26.00 -41.57 -6.69
CA GLN A 238 27.29 -41.52 -7.37
C GLN A 238 28.16 -42.80 -7.18
N ASN A 239 27.93 -43.57 -6.14
CA ASN A 239 28.68 -44.81 -5.93
C ASN A 239 28.08 -46.04 -6.65
N GLN A 240 26.85 -45.98 -7.13
CA GLN A 240 26.23 -47.07 -7.90
C GLN A 240 26.54 -47.02 -9.39
N GLN A 241 27.09 -45.92 -9.92
CA GLN A 241 27.48 -45.78 -11.35
C GLN A 241 28.94 -46.17 -11.66
N VAL A 242 29.69 -46.63 -10.70
CA VAL A 242 31.12 -47.02 -10.86
C VAL A 242 31.33 -48.56 -10.84
N GLU A 243 30.28 -49.35 -10.60
CA GLU A 243 30.35 -50.81 -10.55
C GLU A 243 29.55 -51.55 -11.67
N GLU A 244 29.26 -50.89 -12.79
CA GLU A 244 28.81 -51.58 -14.02
C GLU A 244 29.83 -51.38 -15.18
#